data_32fad31a79cf8dd3a6fdc3b223c214ad
#
_entry.id   32fad31a79cf8dd3a6fdc3b223c214ad
#
_cell.length_a   1.000
_cell.length_b   1.000
_cell.length_c   1.000
_cell.angle_alpha   90.00
_cell.angle_beta   90.00
_cell.angle_gamma   90.00
#
_symmetry.space_group_name_H-M   'P 1'
#
loop_
_entity.id
_entity.type
_entity.pdbx_description
1 polymer ?
#
loop_
_entity_poly.entity_id
_entity_poly.type
_entity_poly.pdbx_seq_one_letter_code
_entity_poly.pdbx_strand_id
1 'polypeptide(L)'
;ENEELTLENLKACRSIIDPQIKEFGGRIFYTAGDSVIAEFESPVECVNAAIGFQKAINDRNNTLSEESQLDWRVGIHLDDVIIEGDNVYGNGVNIAARLETACSPGQILLSTAVQDQVNKRINFTIEDAGTKSLKNIDEAFQVYGISPSGEKISKTDALKEKNAQEAVKSYKPKLAVLPFDNMNNDEDSGYLV
;
A
#
# COMPACT_ATOMS: atom_id res chain seq x y z
N GLU A 1 -18.95 11.64 -16.60
CA GLU A 1 -17.69 11.51 -15.82
C GLU A 1 -16.62 12.26 -16.59
N ASN A 2 -15.92 13.15 -15.92
CA ASN A 2 -14.87 13.96 -16.54
C ASN A 2 -13.53 13.21 -16.40
N GLU A 3 -13.16 12.41 -17.40
CA GLU A 3 -11.91 11.64 -17.44
C GLU A 3 -10.67 12.54 -17.29
N GLU A 4 -10.75 13.76 -17.84
CA GLU A 4 -9.67 14.75 -17.75
C GLU A 4 -9.46 15.20 -16.31
N LEU A 5 -10.53 15.50 -15.58
CA LEU A 5 -10.48 15.86 -14.16
C LEU A 5 -9.91 14.72 -13.31
N THR A 6 -10.31 13.47 -13.58
CA THR A 6 -9.80 12.28 -12.90
C THR A 6 -8.29 12.13 -13.12
N LEU A 7 -7.83 12.32 -14.36
CA LEU A 7 -6.41 12.24 -14.71
C LEU A 7 -5.59 13.35 -14.02
N GLU A 8 -6.11 14.57 -13.98
CA GLU A 8 -5.48 15.70 -13.29
C GLU A 8 -5.35 15.44 -11.79
N ASN A 9 -6.42 14.95 -11.15
CA ASN A 9 -6.41 14.60 -9.73
C ASN A 9 -5.44 13.45 -9.44
N LEU A 10 -5.37 12.44 -10.32
CA LEU A 10 -4.40 11.35 -10.19
C LEU A 10 -2.95 11.86 -10.25
N LYS A 11 -2.63 12.73 -11.22
CA LYS A 11 -1.31 13.37 -11.32
C LYS A 11 -0.98 14.21 -10.09
N ALA A 12 -1.95 14.93 -9.56
CA ALA A 12 -1.78 15.71 -8.33
C ALA A 12 -1.48 14.81 -7.12
N CYS A 13 -2.18 13.68 -6.95
CA CYS A 13 -1.86 12.70 -5.92
C CYS A 13 -0.46 12.09 -6.12
N ARG A 14 -0.07 11.75 -7.35
CA ARG A 14 1.26 11.22 -7.66
C ARG A 14 2.37 12.22 -7.33
N SER A 15 2.13 13.54 -7.52
CA SER A 15 3.09 14.58 -7.11
C SER A 15 3.30 14.67 -5.60
N ILE A 16 2.42 14.08 -4.80
CA ILE A 16 2.56 13.93 -3.33
C ILE A 16 3.22 12.59 -3.00
N ILE A 17 2.75 11.50 -3.61
CA ILE A 17 3.16 10.12 -3.29
C ILE A 17 4.62 9.88 -3.69
N ASP A 18 4.98 10.18 -4.94
CA ASP A 18 6.27 9.81 -5.51
C ASP A 18 7.46 10.44 -4.77
N PRO A 19 7.43 11.74 -4.39
CA PRO A 19 8.47 12.34 -3.57
C PRO A 19 8.58 11.73 -2.18
N GLN A 20 7.45 11.42 -1.52
CA GLN A 20 7.44 10.79 -0.20
C GLN A 20 8.07 9.39 -0.24
N ILE A 21 7.72 8.56 -1.23
CA ILE A 21 8.35 7.26 -1.41
C ILE A 21 9.86 7.41 -1.54
N LYS A 22 10.32 8.34 -2.38
CA LYS A 22 11.75 8.58 -2.62
C LYS A 22 12.46 9.14 -1.39
N GLU A 23 11.85 10.06 -0.66
CA GLU A 23 12.40 10.70 0.55
C GLU A 23 12.70 9.66 1.64
N PHE A 24 11.82 8.67 1.78
CA PHE A 24 11.97 7.57 2.73
C PHE A 24 12.75 6.36 2.16
N GLY A 25 13.51 6.55 1.09
CA GLY A 25 14.39 5.52 0.53
C GLY A 25 13.68 4.44 -0.28
N GLY A 26 12.40 4.65 -0.65
CA GLY A 26 11.66 3.72 -1.48
C GLY A 26 11.96 3.88 -2.97
N ARG A 27 11.79 2.79 -3.71
CA ARG A 27 11.86 2.74 -5.17
C ARG A 27 10.53 2.30 -5.76
N ILE A 28 9.96 3.12 -6.65
CA ILE A 28 8.78 2.74 -7.43
C ILE A 28 9.28 1.90 -8.61
N PHE A 29 8.81 0.66 -8.71
CA PHE A 29 9.20 -0.23 -9.80
C PHE A 29 8.07 -0.53 -10.79
N TYR A 30 6.82 -0.26 -10.42
CA TYR A 30 5.69 -0.47 -11.30
C TYR A 30 4.60 0.57 -11.10
N THR A 31 4.05 1.05 -12.21
CA THR A 31 2.88 1.91 -12.23
C THR A 31 1.96 1.50 -13.38
N ALA A 32 0.67 1.33 -13.10
CA ALA A 32 -0.33 1.08 -14.13
C ALA A 32 -1.64 1.78 -13.74
N GLY A 33 -2.00 2.80 -14.53
CA GLY A 33 -3.16 3.62 -14.21
C GLY A 33 -3.02 4.27 -12.84
N ASP A 34 -3.90 3.87 -11.92
CA ASP A 34 -3.94 4.32 -10.53
C ASP A 34 -3.07 3.49 -9.58
N SER A 35 -2.49 2.39 -10.05
CA SER A 35 -1.68 1.51 -9.21
C SER A 35 -0.24 1.95 -9.15
N VAL A 36 0.32 1.97 -7.93
CA VAL A 36 1.75 2.21 -7.67
C VAL A 36 2.26 1.06 -6.81
N ILE A 37 3.35 0.43 -7.25
CA ILE A 37 4.04 -0.57 -6.46
C ILE A 37 5.46 -0.07 -6.22
N ALA A 38 5.85 -0.04 -4.94
CA ALA A 38 7.16 0.41 -4.51
C ALA A 38 7.76 -0.58 -3.50
N GLU A 39 9.07 -0.61 -3.43
CA GLU A 39 9.84 -1.38 -2.46
C GLU A 39 10.62 -0.45 -1.53
N PHE A 40 10.93 -0.94 -0.34
CA PHE A 40 11.72 -0.24 0.66
C PHE A 40 12.64 -1.23 1.37
N GLU A 41 13.85 -0.81 1.71
CA GLU A 41 14.77 -1.61 2.52
C GLU A 41 14.36 -1.68 4.00
N SER A 42 13.56 -0.72 4.47
CA SER A 42 13.13 -0.59 5.86
C SER A 42 11.61 -0.61 5.98
N PRO A 43 11.03 -1.57 6.71
CA PRO A 43 9.60 -1.55 7.02
C PRO A 43 9.13 -0.27 7.73
N VAL A 44 9.99 0.30 8.58
CA VAL A 44 9.69 1.54 9.32
C VAL A 44 9.58 2.72 8.36
N GLU A 45 10.54 2.85 7.44
CA GLU A 45 10.51 3.93 6.43
C GLU A 45 9.34 3.77 5.45
N CYS A 46 9.01 2.55 5.08
CA CYS A 46 7.84 2.24 4.26
C CYS A 46 6.55 2.73 4.92
N VAL A 47 6.35 2.40 6.19
CA VAL A 47 5.15 2.81 6.93
C VAL A 47 5.12 4.32 7.15
N ASN A 48 6.27 4.95 7.46
CA ASN A 48 6.35 6.41 7.61
C ASN A 48 6.02 7.14 6.30
N ALA A 49 6.53 6.67 5.16
CA ALA A 49 6.18 7.21 3.84
C ALA A 49 4.67 7.10 3.59
N ALA A 50 4.08 5.94 3.86
CA ALA A 50 2.64 5.70 3.68
C ALA A 50 1.79 6.64 4.55
N ILE A 51 2.16 6.82 5.81
CA ILE A 51 1.50 7.76 6.72
C ILE A 51 1.63 9.20 6.21
N GLY A 52 2.83 9.58 5.76
CA GLY A 52 3.13 10.91 5.28
C GLY A 52 2.25 11.28 4.08
N PHE A 53 2.25 10.47 3.02
CA PHE A 53 1.46 10.81 1.85
C PHE A 53 -0.06 10.66 2.06
N GLN A 54 -0.53 9.71 2.89
CA GLN A 54 -1.96 9.60 3.21
C GLN A 54 -2.47 10.85 3.93
N LYS A 55 -1.69 11.40 4.86
CA LYS A 55 -2.01 12.69 5.50
C LYS A 55 -2.07 13.83 4.49
N ALA A 56 -1.05 13.96 3.65
CA ALA A 56 -0.99 15.03 2.66
C ALA A 56 -2.13 14.94 1.63
N ILE A 57 -2.53 13.71 1.25
CA ILE A 57 -3.70 13.50 0.38
C ILE A 57 -5.00 13.87 1.10
N ASN A 58 -5.17 13.47 2.36
CA ASN A 58 -6.33 13.85 3.15
C ASN A 58 -6.43 15.37 3.31
N ASP A 59 -5.32 16.04 3.60
CA ASP A 59 -5.28 17.51 3.70
C ASP A 59 -5.65 18.18 2.39
N ARG A 60 -5.15 17.65 1.25
CA ARG A 60 -5.55 18.09 -0.08
C ARG A 60 -7.04 17.86 -0.32
N ASN A 61 -7.56 16.70 -0.04
CA ASN A 61 -8.97 16.34 -0.26
C ASN A 61 -9.91 17.26 0.52
N ASN A 62 -9.55 17.66 1.75
CA ASN A 62 -10.31 18.60 2.56
C ASN A 62 -10.47 19.99 1.93
N THR A 63 -9.67 20.33 0.91
CA THR A 63 -9.75 21.62 0.17
C THR A 63 -10.54 21.50 -1.14
N LEU A 64 -10.98 20.32 -1.51
CA LEU A 64 -11.62 20.01 -2.80
C LEU A 64 -13.09 19.65 -2.65
N SER A 65 -13.85 19.79 -3.74
CA SER A 65 -15.19 19.21 -3.83
C SER A 65 -15.12 17.69 -3.84
N GLU A 66 -16.16 17.00 -3.36
CA GLU A 66 -16.22 15.53 -3.29
C GLU A 66 -15.91 14.85 -4.63
N GLU A 67 -16.32 15.44 -5.74
CA GLU A 67 -16.08 14.93 -7.11
C GLU A 67 -14.59 14.94 -7.51
N SER A 68 -13.80 15.79 -6.84
CA SER A 68 -12.35 15.95 -7.10
C SER A 68 -11.47 15.24 -6.09
N GLN A 69 -12.06 14.64 -5.06
CA GLN A 69 -11.32 13.89 -4.04
C GLN A 69 -10.91 12.51 -4.55
N LEU A 70 -9.70 12.09 -4.23
CA LEU A 70 -9.19 10.75 -4.49
C LEU A 70 -8.62 10.17 -3.20
N ASP A 71 -9.25 9.12 -2.70
CA ASP A 71 -8.76 8.39 -1.54
C ASP A 71 -7.91 7.21 -1.97
N TRP A 72 -6.76 7.09 -1.37
CA TRP A 72 -5.84 6.00 -1.62
C TRP A 72 -5.97 4.91 -0.58
N ARG A 73 -5.74 3.67 -1.00
CA ARG A 73 -5.64 2.49 -0.14
C ARG A 73 -4.22 1.98 -0.17
N VAL A 74 -3.71 1.56 0.96
CA VAL A 74 -2.32 1.09 1.08
C VAL A 74 -2.30 -0.29 1.71
N GLY A 75 -1.65 -1.25 1.05
CA GLY A 75 -1.33 -2.55 1.60
C GLY A 75 0.18 -2.70 1.73
N ILE A 76 0.68 -3.06 2.91
CA ILE A 76 2.11 -3.25 3.18
C ILE A 76 2.35 -4.66 3.68
N HIS A 77 3.27 -5.37 3.02
CA HIS A 77 3.70 -6.70 3.39
C HIS A 77 5.23 -6.80 3.37
N LEU A 78 5.78 -7.63 4.22
CA LEU A 78 7.21 -7.96 4.29
C LEU A 78 7.39 -9.40 3.84
N ASP A 79 8.17 -9.59 2.78
CA ASP A 79 8.49 -10.91 2.22
C ASP A 79 9.76 -10.80 1.35
N ASP A 80 10.38 -11.94 1.08
CA ASP A 80 11.47 -12.02 0.13
C ASP A 80 10.97 -11.80 -1.29
N VAL A 81 11.68 -10.99 -2.05
CA VAL A 81 11.35 -10.71 -3.46
C VAL A 81 12.56 -10.98 -4.36
N ILE A 82 12.27 -11.39 -5.59
CA ILE A 82 13.27 -11.59 -6.63
C ILE A 82 13.30 -10.34 -7.50
N ILE A 83 14.48 -9.72 -7.63
CA ILE A 83 14.69 -8.56 -8.49
C ILE A 83 15.34 -9.03 -9.79
N GLU A 84 14.70 -8.76 -10.92
CA GLU A 84 15.26 -8.97 -12.26
C GLU A 84 15.18 -7.66 -13.06
N GLY A 85 16.31 -6.97 -13.18
CA GLY A 85 16.36 -5.64 -13.80
C GLY A 85 15.52 -4.63 -13.01
N ASP A 86 14.52 -4.04 -13.67
CA ASP A 86 13.60 -3.08 -13.05
C ASP A 86 12.34 -3.76 -12.47
N ASN A 87 12.19 -5.08 -12.58
CA ASN A 87 11.01 -5.80 -12.12
C ASN A 87 11.26 -6.49 -10.79
N VAL A 88 10.20 -6.55 -9.98
CA VAL A 88 10.17 -7.26 -8.71
C VAL A 88 9.12 -8.37 -8.79
N TYR A 89 9.52 -9.58 -8.45
CA TYR A 89 8.68 -10.78 -8.47
C TYR A 89 8.64 -11.41 -7.09
N GLY A 90 7.52 -12.01 -6.76
CA GLY A 90 7.38 -12.78 -5.52
C GLY A 90 5.93 -12.86 -5.06
N ASN A 91 5.67 -13.79 -4.17
CA ASN A 91 4.35 -13.91 -3.56
C ASN A 91 3.99 -12.68 -2.71
N GLY A 92 5.01 -12.02 -2.13
CA GLY A 92 4.85 -10.81 -1.32
C GLY A 92 4.15 -9.67 -2.06
N VAL A 93 4.46 -9.48 -3.37
CA VAL A 93 3.77 -8.47 -4.21
C VAL A 93 2.27 -8.76 -4.28
N ASN A 94 1.90 -10.03 -4.46
CA ASN A 94 0.51 -10.45 -4.53
C ASN A 94 -0.21 -10.26 -3.18
N ILE A 95 0.46 -10.55 -2.07
CA ILE A 95 -0.11 -10.35 -0.73
C ILE A 95 -0.33 -8.86 -0.46
N ALA A 96 0.64 -8.00 -0.76
CA ALA A 96 0.51 -6.56 -0.61
C ALA A 96 -0.65 -5.99 -1.43
N ALA A 97 -0.81 -6.42 -2.69
CA ALA A 97 -1.94 -6.02 -3.53
C ALA A 97 -3.29 -6.46 -2.97
N ARG A 98 -3.35 -7.63 -2.32
CA ARG A 98 -4.57 -8.10 -1.66
C ARG A 98 -4.88 -7.38 -0.36
N LEU A 99 -3.86 -7.01 0.42
CA LEU A 99 -4.02 -6.14 1.57
C LEU A 99 -4.55 -4.78 1.15
N GLU A 100 -4.02 -4.19 0.06
CA GLU A 100 -4.55 -2.96 -0.53
C GLU A 100 -6.04 -3.11 -0.88
N THR A 101 -6.41 -4.19 -1.57
CA THR A 101 -7.79 -4.44 -1.96
C THR A 101 -8.72 -4.59 -0.74
N ALA A 102 -8.24 -5.17 0.35
CA ALA A 102 -8.97 -5.32 1.61
C ALA A 102 -8.96 -4.06 2.49
N CYS A 103 -8.19 -3.05 2.10
CA CYS A 103 -8.04 -1.80 2.84
C CYS A 103 -9.20 -0.84 2.56
N SER A 104 -9.63 -0.09 3.55
CA SER A 104 -10.57 1.01 3.36
C SER A 104 -9.86 2.24 2.77
N PRO A 105 -10.57 3.08 2.00
CA PRO A 105 -10.02 4.34 1.50
C PRO A 105 -9.41 5.19 2.62
N GLY A 106 -8.28 5.83 2.38
CA GLY A 106 -7.57 6.67 3.35
C GLY A 106 -6.78 5.91 4.41
N GLN A 107 -6.86 4.58 4.45
CA GLN A 107 -6.22 3.74 5.45
C GLN A 107 -5.00 2.98 4.91
N ILE A 108 -4.26 2.37 5.84
CA ILE A 108 -3.08 1.54 5.56
C ILE A 108 -3.32 0.20 6.26
N LEU A 109 -3.24 -0.92 5.52
CA LEU A 109 -3.23 -2.27 6.09
C LEU A 109 -1.83 -2.87 6.06
N LEU A 110 -1.47 -3.49 7.19
CA LEU A 110 -0.18 -4.13 7.43
C LEU A 110 -0.38 -5.63 7.65
N SER A 111 0.54 -6.44 7.14
CA SER A 111 0.67 -7.83 7.60
C SER A 111 1.25 -7.90 8.99
N THR A 112 1.09 -9.05 9.67
CA THR A 112 1.71 -9.31 10.98
C THR A 112 3.23 -9.13 10.94
N ALA A 113 3.89 -9.61 9.87
CA ALA A 113 5.34 -9.46 9.71
C ALA A 113 5.79 -8.00 9.72
N VAL A 114 5.03 -7.10 9.06
CA VAL A 114 5.31 -5.65 9.10
C VAL A 114 5.02 -5.09 10.49
N GLN A 115 3.87 -5.41 11.07
CA GLN A 115 3.48 -4.94 12.41
C GLN A 115 4.54 -5.26 13.46
N ASP A 116 5.09 -6.47 13.45
CA ASP A 116 6.14 -6.91 14.38
C ASP A 116 7.41 -6.06 14.26
N GLN A 117 7.75 -5.64 13.05
CA GLN A 117 8.94 -4.82 12.79
C GLN A 117 8.75 -3.35 13.16
N VAL A 118 7.55 -2.80 12.97
CA VAL A 118 7.30 -1.36 13.16
C VAL A 118 6.71 -1.02 14.52
N ASN A 119 6.21 -2.03 15.26
CA ASN A 119 5.62 -1.83 16.58
C ASN A 119 6.61 -1.10 17.51
N LYS A 120 6.16 -0.01 18.13
CA LYS A 120 6.95 0.89 18.99
C LYS A 120 8.06 1.68 18.29
N ARG A 121 8.19 1.59 16.95
CA ARG A 121 9.18 2.34 16.18
C ARG A 121 8.57 3.50 15.38
N ILE A 122 7.24 3.49 15.22
CA ILE A 122 6.49 4.56 14.57
C ILE A 122 5.66 5.31 15.61
N ASN A 123 5.40 6.60 15.34
CA ASN A 123 4.60 7.46 16.22
C ASN A 123 3.13 7.49 15.79
N PHE A 124 2.56 6.28 15.59
CA PHE A 124 1.15 6.09 15.21
C PHE A 124 0.57 4.87 15.91
N THR A 125 -0.73 4.93 16.19
CA THR A 125 -1.46 3.78 16.72
C THR A 125 -1.67 2.75 15.61
N ILE A 126 -1.26 1.51 15.90
CA ILE A 126 -1.56 0.35 15.07
C ILE A 126 -2.73 -0.37 15.75
N GLU A 127 -3.82 -0.53 15.03
CA GLU A 127 -5.03 -1.21 15.50
C GLU A 127 -5.12 -2.61 14.91
N ASP A 128 -5.63 -3.56 15.69
CA ASP A 128 -6.00 -4.87 15.18
C ASP A 128 -7.20 -4.74 14.22
N ALA A 129 -7.00 -5.02 12.95
CA ALA A 129 -8.02 -4.98 11.91
C ALA A 129 -8.71 -6.35 11.70
N GLY A 130 -8.40 -7.32 12.56
CA GLY A 130 -8.97 -8.67 12.52
C GLY A 130 -8.32 -9.57 11.47
N THR A 131 -9.00 -10.66 11.18
CA THR A 131 -8.56 -11.65 10.23
C THR A 131 -9.27 -11.45 8.90
N LYS A 132 -8.52 -11.40 7.80
CA LYS A 132 -9.06 -11.24 6.45
C LYS A 132 -8.84 -12.51 5.63
N SER A 133 -9.86 -12.91 4.89
CA SER A 133 -9.71 -13.91 3.82
C SER A 133 -9.17 -13.19 2.59
N LEU A 134 -7.96 -13.52 2.17
CA LEU A 134 -7.35 -12.95 0.98
C LEU A 134 -7.60 -13.90 -0.21
N LYS A 135 -8.03 -13.36 -1.34
CA LYS A 135 -8.36 -14.16 -2.54
C LYS A 135 -7.19 -15.09 -2.93
N ASN A 136 -7.46 -16.40 -3.10
CA ASN A 136 -6.49 -17.45 -3.40
C ASN A 136 -5.36 -17.62 -2.35
N ILE A 137 -5.66 -17.31 -1.09
CA ILE A 137 -4.87 -17.71 0.06
C ILE A 137 -5.81 -18.51 0.95
N ASP A 138 -5.49 -19.78 1.16
CA ASP A 138 -6.39 -20.72 1.87
C ASP A 138 -6.44 -20.44 3.39
N GLU A 139 -5.47 -19.71 3.92
CA GLU A 139 -5.39 -19.38 5.32
C GLU A 139 -5.92 -17.97 5.61
N ALA A 140 -6.60 -17.85 6.75
CA ALA A 140 -7.06 -16.57 7.29
C ALA A 140 -5.84 -15.72 7.71
N PHE A 141 -5.74 -14.51 7.16
CA PHE A 141 -4.59 -13.63 7.31
C PHE A 141 -4.87 -12.55 8.36
N GLN A 142 -4.13 -12.59 9.48
CA GLN A 142 -4.23 -11.55 10.50
C GLN A 142 -3.64 -10.24 9.96
N VAL A 143 -4.38 -9.15 10.09
CA VAL A 143 -3.99 -7.84 9.59
C VAL A 143 -4.14 -6.76 10.64
N TYR A 144 -3.37 -5.71 10.47
CA TYR A 144 -3.35 -4.53 11.33
C TYR A 144 -3.57 -3.28 10.49
N GLY A 145 -4.14 -2.25 11.09
CA GLY A 145 -4.48 -1.04 10.38
C GLY A 145 -3.91 0.21 11.02
N ILE A 146 -3.61 1.20 10.18
CA ILE A 146 -3.30 2.56 10.58
C ILE A 146 -4.26 3.50 9.85
N SER A 147 -4.90 4.39 10.60
CA SER A 147 -5.72 5.47 10.04
C SER A 147 -5.02 6.80 10.27
N PRO A 148 -4.35 7.37 9.27
CA PRO A 148 -3.69 8.67 9.41
C PRO A 148 -4.64 9.84 9.67
N SER A 149 -5.91 9.73 9.24
CA SER A 149 -6.99 10.69 9.50
C SER A 149 -7.64 10.54 10.88
N GLY A 150 -7.33 9.45 11.61
CA GLY A 150 -7.92 9.16 12.94
C GLY A 150 -9.28 8.45 12.88
N GLU A 151 -9.74 8.03 11.72
CA GLU A 151 -10.95 7.21 11.59
C GLU A 151 -10.73 5.81 12.15
N LYS A 152 -11.80 5.19 12.65
CA LYS A 152 -11.69 3.82 13.17
C LYS A 152 -11.40 2.82 12.06
N ILE A 153 -10.47 1.92 12.32
CA ILE A 153 -10.18 0.78 11.42
C ILE A 153 -11.39 -0.16 11.41
N SER A 154 -11.88 -0.48 10.22
CA SER A 154 -12.99 -1.41 10.06
C SER A 154 -12.52 -2.86 10.25
N LYS A 155 -13.16 -3.58 11.19
CA LYS A 155 -12.95 -5.02 11.38
C LYS A 155 -13.83 -5.88 10.49
N THR A 156 -14.42 -5.29 9.43
CA THR A 156 -15.41 -5.98 8.61
C THR A 156 -14.76 -7.09 7.78
N ASP A 157 -15.26 -8.31 7.95
CA ASP A 157 -14.84 -9.47 7.16
C ASP A 157 -15.14 -9.30 5.67
N ALA A 158 -14.23 -9.79 4.82
CA ALA A 158 -14.33 -9.82 3.36
C ALA A 158 -15.51 -10.67 2.80
N LEU A 159 -16.44 -11.10 3.64
CA LEU A 159 -17.61 -11.89 3.22
C LEU A 159 -18.72 -11.06 2.54
N LYS A 160 -18.57 -9.72 2.43
CA LYS A 160 -19.54 -8.85 1.75
C LYS A 160 -19.23 -8.51 0.29
N GLU A 161 -18.16 -9.04 -0.30
CA GLU A 161 -17.79 -8.75 -1.70
C GLU A 161 -18.78 -9.30 -2.76
N LYS A 162 -19.72 -10.16 -2.40
CA LYS A 162 -20.69 -10.69 -3.38
C LYS A 162 -21.78 -9.71 -3.80
N ASN A 163 -21.99 -8.61 -3.07
CA ASN A 163 -23.06 -7.64 -3.39
C ASN A 163 -22.55 -6.25 -3.83
N ALA A 164 -21.24 -6.05 -3.96
CA ALA A 164 -20.67 -4.75 -4.36
C ALA A 164 -20.47 -4.59 -5.88
N GLN A 165 -20.81 -5.60 -6.69
CA GLN A 165 -20.63 -5.52 -8.15
C GLN A 165 -21.67 -4.67 -8.87
N GLU A 166 -22.70 -4.17 -8.19
CA GLU A 166 -23.76 -3.36 -8.80
C GLU A 166 -23.85 -1.89 -8.34
N ALA A 167 -23.01 -1.46 -7.40
CA ALA A 167 -23.04 -0.08 -6.91
C ALA A 167 -21.82 0.72 -7.38
N VAL A 168 -22.04 1.47 -8.45
CA VAL A 168 -21.29 2.66 -8.88
C VAL A 168 -19.79 2.51 -9.11
N LYS A 169 -19.40 2.58 -10.37
CA LYS A 169 -18.06 2.90 -10.89
C LYS A 169 -17.52 4.22 -10.31
N SER A 170 -17.12 4.24 -9.08
CA SER A 170 -16.22 5.27 -8.58
C SER A 170 -14.80 4.74 -8.80
N TYR A 171 -14.04 5.45 -9.59
CA TYR A 171 -12.63 5.18 -9.83
C TYR A 171 -11.88 5.37 -8.50
N LYS A 172 -11.28 4.30 -7.96
CA LYS A 172 -10.51 4.33 -6.71
C LYS A 172 -9.09 3.89 -6.99
N PRO A 173 -8.11 4.80 -6.85
CA PRO A 173 -6.70 4.47 -7.05
C PRO A 173 -6.21 3.40 -6.07
N LYS A 174 -5.17 2.64 -6.47
CA LYS A 174 -4.62 1.50 -5.72
C LYS A 174 -3.13 1.65 -5.53
N LEU A 175 -2.66 1.46 -4.31
CA LEU A 175 -1.24 1.43 -3.97
C LEU A 175 -0.92 0.19 -3.15
N ALA A 176 0.06 -0.58 -3.60
CA ALA A 176 0.69 -1.64 -2.82
C ALA A 176 2.15 -1.28 -2.58
N VAL A 177 2.59 -1.33 -1.33
CA VAL A 177 3.94 -0.95 -0.92
C VAL A 177 4.58 -2.11 -0.16
N LEU A 178 5.78 -2.51 -0.58
CA LEU A 178 6.54 -3.62 0.00
C LEU A 178 7.80 -3.08 0.67
N PRO A 179 8.03 -3.30 1.97
CA PRO A 179 9.37 -3.26 2.53
C PRO A 179 10.17 -4.48 2.08
N PHE A 180 11.47 -4.30 1.87
CA PHE A 180 12.37 -5.29 1.29
C PHE A 180 13.57 -5.57 2.19
N ASP A 181 13.95 -6.84 2.33
CA ASP A 181 15.21 -7.25 2.92
C ASP A 181 16.05 -7.99 1.87
N ASN A 182 17.16 -7.38 1.44
CA ASN A 182 18.02 -7.97 0.41
C ASN A 182 18.97 -8.98 1.06
N MET A 183 18.65 -10.27 0.92
CA MET A 183 19.53 -11.38 1.39
C MET A 183 20.65 -11.73 0.40
N ASN A 184 20.74 -11.09 -0.75
CA ASN A 184 21.81 -11.31 -1.73
C ASN A 184 22.95 -10.30 -1.56
N ASN A 185 23.67 -10.41 -0.44
CA ASN A 185 25.01 -9.84 -0.34
C ASN A 185 26.03 -10.95 -0.65
N ASP A 186 25.91 -11.60 -1.80
CA ASP A 186 26.96 -12.49 -2.34
C ASP A 186 27.83 -11.70 -3.35
N GLU A 187 28.79 -10.97 -2.82
CA GLU A 187 30.05 -10.72 -3.50
C GLU A 187 30.86 -12.02 -3.57
N ASP A 188 30.46 -13.00 -4.32
CA ASP A 188 31.37 -14.04 -4.86
C ASP A 188 30.59 -15.06 -5.71
N SER A 189 30.36 -14.74 -6.98
CA SER A 189 30.26 -15.76 -7.99
C SER A 189 31.21 -15.43 -9.13
N GLY A 190 32.50 -15.68 -8.88
CA GLY A 190 33.50 -15.83 -9.92
C GLY A 190 33.06 -16.95 -10.83
N TYR A 191 32.55 -16.64 -11.97
CA TYR A 191 32.37 -17.60 -13.05
C TYR A 191 33.73 -17.99 -13.59
N LEU A 192 34.13 -19.20 -13.28
CA LEU A 192 35.12 -19.92 -14.03
C LEU A 192 34.52 -20.33 -15.40
N VAL A 193 35.24 -19.97 -16.42
CA VAL A 193 35.34 -20.41 -17.80
C VAL A 193 34.49 -21.62 -18.19
#